data_2ca1e497922eff66f7fee47419b5199d
#
_entry.id   2ca1e497922eff66f7fee47419b5199d
#
_cell.length_a   1.000
_cell.length_b   1.000
_cell.length_c   1.000
_cell.angle_alpha   90.00
_cell.angle_beta   90.00
_cell.angle_gamma   90.00
#
_symmetry.space_group_name_H-M   'P 1'
#
loop_
_entity.id
_entity.type
_entity.pdbx_description
1 polymer ?
#
loop_
_entity_poly.entity_id
_entity_poly.type
_entity_poly.pdbx_seq_one_letter_code
_entity_poly.pdbx_strand_id
1 'polypeptide(L)'
;MIFRGVEERQGPNYVTETAILELRDGTDILAFMTPEKRFYNAERQTTTEAAIRPRLSGDDYAVLGDGDTTAGYTLRLYRKPFVSWIWGGAALMAIGGGIAAIGRRKRRAVTQPANATGVLAEQAE
;
A
#
# COMPACT_ATOMS: atom_id res chain seq x y z
N MET A 1 -16.12 16.18 -3.49
CA MET A 1 -16.50 14.83 -3.97
C MET A 1 -17.98 14.84 -4.26
N ILE A 2 -18.41 14.32 -5.41
CA ILE A 2 -19.80 14.29 -5.83
C ILE A 2 -20.22 12.82 -6.01
N PHE A 3 -21.32 12.43 -5.40
CA PHE A 3 -21.95 11.13 -5.59
C PHE A 3 -22.80 11.17 -6.85
N ARG A 4 -22.57 10.25 -7.78
CA ARG A 4 -23.30 10.17 -9.06
C ARG A 4 -24.44 9.16 -9.05
N GLY A 5 -24.31 8.12 -8.22
CA GLY A 5 -25.30 7.06 -8.11
C GLY A 5 -24.67 5.73 -7.76
N VAL A 6 -25.51 4.70 -7.68
CA VAL A 6 -25.09 3.31 -7.52
C VAL A 6 -25.58 2.54 -8.74
N GLU A 7 -24.70 1.75 -9.32
CA GLU A 7 -25.00 0.80 -10.38
C GLU A 7 -25.00 -0.61 -9.80
N GLU A 8 -26.06 -1.37 -10.08
CA GLU A 8 -26.14 -2.78 -9.76
C GLU A 8 -25.67 -3.60 -10.95
N ARG A 9 -24.78 -4.55 -10.71
CA ARG A 9 -24.27 -5.48 -11.72
C ARG A 9 -24.32 -6.90 -11.21
N GLN A 10 -24.82 -7.81 -12.03
CA GLN A 10 -24.85 -9.23 -11.71
C GLN A 10 -23.60 -9.93 -12.24
N GLY A 11 -22.85 -10.56 -11.34
CA GLY A 11 -21.74 -11.46 -11.65
C GLY A 11 -22.16 -12.91 -11.71
N PRO A 12 -21.21 -13.84 -11.92
CA PRO A 12 -21.51 -15.28 -12.07
C PRO A 12 -22.10 -15.90 -10.80
N ASN A 13 -21.72 -15.47 -9.61
CA ASN A 13 -22.13 -16.00 -8.31
C ASN A 13 -22.39 -14.92 -7.24
N TYR A 14 -22.41 -13.64 -7.64
CA TYR A 14 -22.64 -12.51 -6.76
C TYR A 14 -23.42 -11.39 -7.45
N VAL A 15 -24.00 -10.53 -6.66
CA VAL A 15 -24.55 -9.24 -7.09
C VAL A 15 -23.65 -8.14 -6.53
N THR A 16 -23.28 -7.19 -7.36
CA THR A 16 -22.45 -6.05 -6.97
C THR A 16 -23.24 -4.76 -7.06
N GLU A 17 -23.17 -3.97 -6.00
CA GLU A 17 -23.56 -2.57 -5.98
C GLU A 17 -22.30 -1.72 -6.04
N THR A 18 -22.14 -0.93 -7.10
CA THR A 18 -20.97 -0.08 -7.32
C THR A 18 -21.39 1.38 -7.22
N ALA A 19 -20.86 2.10 -6.24
CA ALA A 19 -21.09 3.54 -6.14
C ALA A 19 -20.11 4.29 -7.05
N ILE A 20 -20.59 5.29 -7.76
CA ILE A 20 -19.76 6.15 -8.59
C ILE A 20 -19.56 7.48 -7.89
N LEU A 21 -18.32 7.74 -7.49
CA LEU A 21 -17.89 8.96 -6.82
C LEU A 21 -16.96 9.75 -7.71
N GLU A 22 -17.30 11.01 -7.93
CA GLU A 22 -16.49 11.94 -8.68
C GLU A 22 -15.74 12.86 -7.72
N LEU A 23 -14.42 12.82 -7.78
CA LEU A 23 -13.57 13.70 -7.01
C LEU A 23 -13.23 14.93 -7.86
N ARG A 24 -13.57 16.13 -7.37
CA ARG A 24 -13.30 17.40 -8.04
C ARG A 24 -12.42 18.31 -7.20
N ASP A 25 -11.68 19.16 -7.90
CA ASP A 25 -11.04 20.35 -7.35
C ASP A 25 -11.54 21.56 -8.16
N GLY A 26 -12.40 22.36 -7.54
CA GLY A 26 -13.14 23.39 -8.27
C GLY A 26 -14.04 22.78 -9.36
N THR A 27 -13.78 23.16 -10.61
CA THR A 27 -14.48 22.66 -11.80
C THR A 27 -13.87 21.39 -12.39
N ASP A 28 -12.62 21.08 -12.05
CA ASP A 28 -11.86 20.00 -12.68
C ASP A 28 -12.12 18.64 -12.01
N ILE A 29 -12.31 17.61 -12.83
CA ILE A 29 -12.45 16.23 -12.37
C ILE A 29 -11.06 15.65 -12.16
N LEU A 30 -10.72 15.35 -10.91
CA LEU A 30 -9.43 14.77 -10.54
C LEU A 30 -9.39 13.25 -10.70
N ALA A 31 -10.47 12.57 -10.35
CA ALA A 31 -10.59 11.12 -10.42
C ALA A 31 -12.02 10.65 -10.20
N PHE A 32 -12.26 9.39 -10.58
CA PHE A 32 -13.41 8.63 -10.15
C PHE A 32 -12.98 7.59 -9.12
N MET A 33 -13.83 7.36 -8.12
CA MET A 33 -13.68 6.29 -7.14
C MET A 33 -14.93 5.43 -7.19
N THR A 34 -14.75 4.11 -7.25
CA THR A 34 -15.84 3.14 -7.41
C THR A 34 -15.78 2.10 -6.30
N PRO A 35 -16.18 2.45 -5.05
CA PRO A 35 -16.30 1.44 -4.00
C PRO A 35 -17.45 0.50 -4.32
N GLU A 36 -17.25 -0.79 -4.04
CA GLU A 36 -18.20 -1.84 -4.36
C GLU A 36 -18.64 -2.59 -3.11
N LYS A 37 -19.88 -3.06 -3.14
CA LYS A 37 -20.41 -3.98 -2.17
C LYS A 37 -20.90 -5.22 -2.93
N ARG A 38 -20.33 -6.38 -2.61
CA ARG A 38 -20.64 -7.65 -3.26
C ARG A 38 -21.41 -8.54 -2.32
N PHE A 39 -22.52 -9.05 -2.79
CA PHE A 39 -23.32 -10.05 -2.11
C PHE A 39 -23.17 -11.39 -2.82
N TYR A 40 -22.57 -12.37 -2.12
CA TYR A 40 -22.37 -13.72 -2.64
C TYR A 40 -23.54 -14.62 -2.32
N ASN A 41 -24.26 -15.09 -3.37
CA ASN A 41 -25.48 -15.86 -3.22
C ASN A 41 -25.26 -17.23 -2.54
N ALA A 42 -24.13 -17.88 -2.82
CA ALA A 42 -23.84 -19.22 -2.29
C ALA A 42 -23.53 -19.21 -0.78
N GLU A 43 -22.77 -18.21 -0.34
CA GLU A 43 -22.31 -18.10 1.06
C GLU A 43 -23.18 -17.19 1.89
N ARG A 44 -24.14 -16.49 1.28
CA ARG A 44 -24.96 -15.44 1.90
C ARG A 44 -24.11 -14.39 2.64
N GLN A 45 -22.94 -14.12 2.12
CA GLN A 45 -21.99 -13.20 2.70
C GLN A 45 -21.90 -11.91 1.87
N THR A 46 -21.84 -10.78 2.57
CA THR A 46 -21.60 -9.48 1.96
C THR A 46 -20.16 -9.10 2.19
N THR A 47 -19.47 -8.73 1.12
CA THR A 47 -18.09 -8.19 1.16
C THR A 47 -18.09 -6.77 0.64
N THR A 48 -17.40 -5.88 1.34
CA THR A 48 -17.25 -4.48 0.92
C THR A 48 -15.85 -4.26 0.37
N GLU A 49 -15.75 -3.78 -0.85
CA GLU A 49 -14.49 -3.40 -1.48
C GLU A 49 -14.35 -1.88 -1.48
N ALA A 50 -13.34 -1.40 -0.75
CA ALA A 50 -13.05 0.02 -0.68
C ALA A 50 -12.34 0.50 -1.94
N ALA A 51 -12.76 1.63 -2.49
CA ALA A 51 -11.98 2.34 -3.48
C ALA A 51 -10.87 3.13 -2.77
N ILE A 52 -9.63 2.96 -3.22
CA ILE A 52 -8.44 3.59 -2.62
C ILE A 52 -7.75 4.42 -3.69
N ARG A 53 -7.49 5.68 -3.35
CA ARG A 53 -6.69 6.58 -4.16
C ARG A 53 -5.42 6.96 -3.42
N PRO A 54 -4.26 6.39 -3.79
CA PRO A 54 -3.00 6.71 -3.14
C PRO A 54 -2.52 8.11 -3.52
N ARG A 55 -2.00 8.85 -2.53
CA ARG A 55 -1.37 10.16 -2.67
C ARG A 55 -0.16 10.28 -1.76
N LEU A 56 0.81 11.11 -2.12
CA LEU A 56 1.97 11.38 -1.27
C LEU A 56 1.58 12.03 0.07
N SER A 57 0.50 12.82 0.10
CA SER A 57 0.00 13.49 1.30
C SER A 57 -0.97 12.65 2.13
N GLY A 58 -1.32 11.44 1.68
CA GLY A 58 -2.28 10.55 2.34
C GLY A 58 -3.26 9.95 1.35
N ASP A 59 -3.70 8.74 1.63
CA ASP A 59 -4.60 7.98 0.79
C ASP A 59 -6.05 8.35 1.09
N ASP A 60 -6.83 8.55 0.04
CA ASP A 60 -8.27 8.73 0.14
C ASP A 60 -8.96 7.37 -0.01
N TYR A 61 -9.80 7.01 0.96
CA TYR A 61 -10.58 5.77 1.00
C TYR A 61 -12.06 6.11 0.89
N ALA A 62 -12.77 5.42 0.03
CA ALA A 62 -14.21 5.44 -0.06
C ALA A 62 -14.78 4.05 0.12
N VAL A 63 -15.79 3.92 0.97
CA VAL A 63 -16.46 2.65 1.28
C VAL A 63 -17.95 2.83 1.13
N LEU A 64 -18.60 1.93 0.38
CA LEU A 64 -20.03 1.86 0.29
C LEU A 64 -20.58 1.04 1.46
N GLY A 65 -21.38 1.67 2.30
CA GLY A 65 -22.07 1.02 3.41
C GLY A 65 -23.45 0.50 3.01
N ASP A 66 -24.25 0.21 4.03
CA ASP A 66 -25.63 -0.27 3.83
C ASP A 66 -26.53 0.86 3.34
N GLY A 67 -27.48 0.49 2.54
CA GLY A 67 -28.48 1.39 1.99
C GLY A 67 -29.29 0.72 0.89
N ASP A 68 -30.26 1.44 0.37
CA ASP A 68 -31.05 1.06 -0.79
C ASP A 68 -31.40 2.30 -1.63
N THR A 69 -32.04 2.07 -2.77
CA THR A 69 -32.47 3.14 -3.68
C THR A 69 -33.55 4.04 -3.10
N THR A 70 -34.24 3.61 -2.04
CA THR A 70 -35.37 4.33 -1.42
C THR A 70 -34.89 5.13 -0.21
N ALA A 71 -34.13 4.52 0.69
CA ALA A 71 -33.61 5.14 1.91
C ALA A 71 -32.28 5.88 1.69
N GLY A 72 -31.63 5.62 0.55
CA GLY A 72 -30.31 6.13 0.23
C GLY A 72 -29.18 5.23 0.72
N TYR A 73 -27.97 5.51 0.29
CA TYR A 73 -26.78 4.72 0.61
C TYR A 73 -25.90 5.47 1.62
N THR A 74 -25.35 4.72 2.56
CA THR A 74 -24.31 5.25 3.48
C THR A 74 -22.96 5.20 2.79
N LEU A 75 -22.31 6.36 2.69
CA LEU A 75 -20.96 6.46 2.14
C LEU A 75 -19.99 6.88 3.24
N ARG A 76 -18.94 6.09 3.45
CA ARG A 76 -17.88 6.41 4.41
C ARG A 76 -16.62 6.81 3.66
N LEU A 77 -16.15 8.03 3.94
CA LEU A 77 -14.95 8.60 3.36
C LEU A 77 -13.89 8.74 4.46
N TYR A 78 -12.71 8.19 4.22
CA TYR A 78 -11.58 8.30 5.13
C TYR A 78 -10.38 8.87 4.39
N ARG A 79 -9.63 9.70 5.07
CA ARG A 79 -8.31 10.13 4.62
C ARG A 79 -7.27 9.66 5.62
N LYS A 80 -6.33 8.83 5.15
CA LYS A 80 -5.25 8.29 5.96
C LYS A 80 -3.94 8.98 5.54
N PRO A 81 -3.45 9.95 6.36
CA PRO A 81 -2.21 10.63 6.04
C PRO A 81 -1.02 9.69 6.24
N PHE A 82 0.03 9.91 5.47
CA PHE A 82 1.35 9.27 5.62
C PHE A 82 1.45 7.77 5.32
N VAL A 83 0.42 7.10 4.78
CA VAL A 83 0.51 5.67 4.44
C VAL A 83 1.65 5.42 3.45
N SER A 84 1.80 6.26 2.43
CA SER A 84 2.87 6.16 1.44
C SER A 84 4.28 6.36 2.03
N TRP A 85 4.41 7.04 3.16
CA TRP A 85 5.70 7.26 3.84
C TRP A 85 6.25 6.02 4.53
N ILE A 86 5.41 5.04 4.82
CA ILE A 86 5.82 3.73 5.34
C ILE A 86 6.77 3.06 4.32
N TRP A 87 6.40 3.09 3.05
CA TRP A 87 7.23 2.57 1.97
C TRP A 87 8.51 3.38 1.77
N GLY A 88 8.41 4.70 1.88
CA GLY A 88 9.58 5.60 1.86
C GLY A 88 10.56 5.28 2.99
N GLY A 89 10.06 5.04 4.20
CA GLY A 89 10.88 4.64 5.35
C GLY A 89 11.54 3.29 5.15
N ALA A 90 10.81 2.30 4.62
CA ALA A 90 11.36 0.99 4.30
C ALA A 90 12.48 1.06 3.25
N ALA A 91 12.28 1.85 2.20
CA ALA A 91 13.32 2.08 1.18
C ALA A 91 14.56 2.76 1.76
N LEU A 92 14.38 3.76 2.60
CA LEU A 92 15.49 4.45 3.27
C LEU A 92 16.29 3.51 4.18
N MET A 93 15.62 2.63 4.94
CA MET A 93 16.27 1.61 5.75
C MET A 93 17.07 0.61 4.89
N ALA A 94 16.51 0.17 3.76
CA ALA A 94 17.19 -0.74 2.84
C ALA A 94 18.45 -0.11 2.26
N ILE A 95 18.41 1.17 1.87
CA ILE A 95 19.56 1.93 1.37
C ILE A 95 20.62 2.06 2.46
N GLY A 96 20.23 2.48 3.66
CA GLY A 96 21.14 2.63 4.80
C GLY A 96 21.81 1.31 5.19
N GLY A 97 21.06 0.22 5.23
CA GLY A 97 21.58 -1.13 5.47
C GLY A 97 22.55 -1.58 4.38
N GLY A 98 22.27 -1.30 3.12
CA GLY A 98 23.14 -1.59 1.99
C GLY A 98 24.48 -0.87 2.08
N ILE A 99 24.47 0.43 2.37
CA ILE A 99 25.68 1.25 2.57
C ILE A 99 26.52 0.71 3.72
N ALA A 100 25.87 0.38 4.85
CA ALA A 100 26.55 -0.18 6.02
C ALA A 100 27.19 -1.55 5.72
N ALA A 101 26.53 -2.40 4.95
CA ALA A 101 27.05 -3.71 4.56
C ALA A 101 28.30 -3.60 3.66
N ILE A 102 28.30 -2.66 2.71
CA ILE A 102 29.43 -2.39 1.82
C ILE A 102 30.62 -1.83 2.63
N GLY A 103 30.37 -0.90 3.56
CA GLY A 103 31.39 -0.32 4.42
C GLY A 103 32.10 -1.36 5.32
N ARG A 104 31.35 -2.35 5.84
CA ARG A 104 31.89 -3.46 6.63
C ARG A 104 32.80 -4.37 5.81
N ARG A 105 32.50 -4.64 4.55
CA ARG A 105 33.33 -5.45 3.65
C ARG A 105 34.69 -4.79 3.42
N LYS A 106 34.72 -3.47 3.18
CA LYS A 106 36.00 -2.73 3.01
C LYS A 106 36.86 -2.76 4.26
N ARG A 107 36.29 -2.62 5.46
CA ARG A 107 37.06 -2.68 6.71
C ARG A 107 37.66 -4.06 6.97
N ARG A 108 36.96 -5.16 6.67
CA ARG A 108 37.52 -6.52 6.81
C ARG A 108 38.68 -6.82 5.86
N ALA A 109 38.66 -6.25 4.65
CA ALA A 109 39.76 -6.40 3.69
C ALA A 109 41.05 -5.70 4.11
N VAL A 110 40.96 -4.62 4.90
CA VAL A 110 42.13 -3.85 5.39
C VAL A 110 42.75 -4.44 6.67
N THR A 111 42.03 -5.28 7.42
CA THR A 111 42.47 -5.81 8.73
C THR A 111 43.05 -7.23 8.64
N GLN A 112 43.44 -7.72 7.47
CA GLN A 112 44.19 -8.97 7.35
C GLN A 112 45.70 -8.67 7.52
N PRO A 113 46.29 -8.92 8.71
CA PRO A 113 47.71 -8.68 8.88
C PRO A 113 48.49 -9.70 8.06
N ALA A 114 49.35 -9.21 7.18
CA ALA A 114 50.36 -9.99 6.48
C ALA A 114 51.48 -10.40 7.48
N ASN A 115 51.17 -11.25 8.46
CA ASN A 115 52.18 -11.77 9.40
C ASN A 115 51.78 -13.17 9.89
N ALA A 116 51.89 -14.14 9.00
CA ALA A 116 51.91 -15.56 9.41
C ALA A 116 53.09 -16.35 8.80
N THR A 117 54.08 -15.69 8.23
CA THR A 117 55.20 -16.42 7.57
C THR A 117 56.55 -16.23 8.29
N GLY A 118 56.60 -15.47 9.40
CA GLY A 118 57.85 -15.17 10.08
C GLY A 118 58.23 -16.02 11.32
N VAL A 119 57.28 -16.84 11.84
CA VAL A 119 57.50 -17.51 13.15
C VAL A 119 57.96 -18.97 13.03
N LEU A 120 57.96 -19.55 11.84
CA LEU A 120 58.40 -20.94 11.68
C LEU A 120 59.89 -21.12 11.28
N ALA A 121 60.64 -20.02 11.11
CA ALA A 121 62.08 -20.11 10.74
C ALA A 121 63.03 -19.98 11.93
N GLU A 122 62.60 -19.71 13.16
CA GLU A 122 63.42 -19.49 14.32
C GLU A 122 63.49 -20.67 15.33
N GLN A 123 62.89 -21.81 15.01
CA GLN A 123 62.93 -23.00 15.87
C GLN A 123 63.65 -24.19 15.26
N ALA A 124 64.57 -23.94 14.30
CA ALA A 124 65.43 -24.98 13.70
C ALA A 124 66.89 -24.63 13.78
N GLU A 125 67.39 -24.22 14.98
CA GLU A 125 68.84 -24.26 15.36
C GLU A 125 68.97 -24.86 16.75
#